data_5af4421d47336929d2251821a87cd45c
#
_entry.id   5af4421d47336929d2251821a87cd45c
#
_cell.length_a   1.000
_cell.length_b   1.000
_cell.length_c   1.000
_cell.angle_alpha   90.00
_cell.angle_beta   90.00
_cell.angle_gamma   90.00
#
_symmetry.space_group_name_H-M   'P 1'
#
loop_
_entity.id
_entity.type
_entity.pdbx_description
1 polymer ?
#
loop_
_entity_poly.entity_id
_entity_poly.type
_entity_poly.pdbx_seq_one_letter_code
_entity_poly.pdbx_strand_id
1 'polypeptide(L)'
;MEKRNPWAWIPSLYFAEGLPYVVVMTLSVIMYKRLGVSNTDIALFTSWLYFPWVIKPIWSPFVDLIKTKRWWIYSMQLLIGGGMAGVAFVLPGDFFLRFTLAFFWLMAFSSATHDIAADGFYMLGLTEEQQAFFIGIRNTFYRVAMLTGQGLLVMLAGLLEESTGRISFAWSLVFFVLAGTFIALALWHKYILPRPASDAQRTNITLHTILVEFGNTFVSFFSKKGIIPALLFMLTYRLGESQLVKLASPFLLDGREVGGLALSTGEVGFAYGTVGVISLLLGGVLGGLAISRGGLKTWLWPMALAISLPNLVYLYMAYTMPESIVVVNACVAVEQFGYGFGFTAYTMYLMLFAEGEYKTSHYAISTGFMALGMMLPGMASGWIQEQIGYQHFFIWVMICCIPLFIVLPFLRFKKK
;
A
#
# COMPACT_ATOMS: atom_id res chain seq x y z
N MET A 1 24.88 -3.34 26.66
CA MET A 1 24.00 -3.16 25.46
C MET A 1 24.75 -3.70 24.25
N GLU A 2 24.32 -4.80 23.67
CA GLU A 2 24.83 -5.22 22.35
C GLU A 2 24.44 -4.16 21.31
N LYS A 3 25.36 -3.26 20.96
CA LYS A 3 25.17 -2.33 19.84
C LYS A 3 25.29 -3.13 18.55
N ARG A 4 24.18 -3.66 18.05
CA ARG A 4 24.17 -4.27 16.72
C ARG A 4 24.14 -3.18 15.65
N ASN A 5 24.90 -3.39 14.56
CA ASN A 5 24.97 -2.44 13.47
C ASN A 5 23.58 -2.27 12.82
N PRO A 6 23.02 -1.06 12.72
CA PRO A 6 21.73 -0.81 12.09
C PRO A 6 21.62 -1.33 10.64
N TRP A 7 22.70 -1.33 9.88
CA TRP A 7 22.76 -1.89 8.54
C TRP A 7 22.40 -3.40 8.47
N ALA A 8 22.59 -4.12 9.58
CA ALA A 8 22.32 -5.55 9.63
C ALA A 8 20.82 -5.87 9.73
N TRP A 9 19.96 -4.92 10.14
CA TRP A 9 18.55 -5.20 10.37
C TRP A 9 17.58 -4.21 9.70
N ILE A 10 17.93 -2.94 9.51
CA ILE A 10 17.01 -1.95 8.91
C ILE A 10 16.63 -2.32 7.47
N PRO A 11 17.56 -2.67 6.57
CA PRO A 11 17.22 -3.05 5.22
C PRO A 11 16.20 -4.20 5.13
N SER A 12 16.48 -5.30 5.85
CA SER A 12 15.62 -6.47 5.84
C SER A 12 14.30 -6.24 6.57
N LEU A 13 14.28 -5.40 7.62
CA LEU A 13 13.06 -5.07 8.36
C LEU A 13 12.06 -4.30 7.48
N TYR A 14 12.52 -3.28 6.75
CA TYR A 14 11.62 -2.48 5.91
C TYR A 14 11.28 -3.17 4.58
N PHE A 15 12.11 -4.07 4.11
CA PHE A 15 11.72 -5.01 3.07
C PHE A 15 10.57 -5.92 3.55
N ALA A 16 10.69 -6.49 4.76
CA ALA A 16 9.65 -7.31 5.36
C ALA A 16 8.36 -6.54 5.71
N GLU A 17 8.44 -5.22 5.89
CA GLU A 17 7.27 -4.35 6.10
C GLU A 17 6.51 -4.12 4.78
N GLY A 18 7.21 -3.80 3.70
CA GLY A 18 6.59 -3.45 2.42
C GLY A 18 6.01 -4.64 1.67
N LEU A 19 6.66 -5.80 1.70
CA LEU A 19 6.30 -6.92 0.85
C LEU A 19 4.91 -7.52 1.12
N PRO A 20 4.45 -7.73 2.37
CA PRO A 20 3.11 -8.25 2.62
C PRO A 20 2.00 -7.33 2.16
N TYR A 21 2.19 -6.01 2.31
CA TYR A 21 1.25 -5.02 1.79
C TYR A 21 1.05 -5.18 0.28
N VAL A 22 2.14 -5.27 -0.47
CA VAL A 22 2.10 -5.46 -1.93
C VAL A 22 1.45 -6.80 -2.31
N VAL A 23 1.77 -7.87 -1.58
CA VAL A 23 1.18 -9.19 -1.80
C VAL A 23 -0.34 -9.14 -1.59
N VAL A 24 -0.80 -8.54 -0.51
CA VAL A 24 -2.23 -8.45 -0.18
C VAL A 24 -2.98 -7.50 -1.12
N MET A 25 -2.38 -6.35 -1.50
CA MET A 25 -3.08 -5.29 -2.23
C MET A 25 -2.99 -5.39 -3.75
N THR A 26 -1.88 -5.92 -4.27
CA THR A 26 -1.61 -5.91 -5.71
C THR A 26 -1.45 -7.31 -6.28
N LEU A 27 -0.61 -8.14 -5.68
CA LEU A 27 -0.35 -9.49 -6.16
C LEU A 27 -1.63 -10.34 -6.14
N SER A 28 -2.44 -10.20 -5.09
CA SER A 28 -3.73 -10.88 -4.96
C SER A 28 -4.70 -10.54 -6.11
N VAL A 29 -4.74 -9.28 -6.54
CA VAL A 29 -5.60 -8.82 -7.66
C VAL A 29 -5.19 -9.52 -8.95
N ILE A 30 -3.89 -9.55 -9.27
CA ILE A 30 -3.36 -10.19 -10.48
C ILE A 30 -3.62 -11.71 -10.42
N MET A 31 -3.31 -12.33 -9.29
CA MET A 31 -3.53 -13.77 -9.08
C MET A 31 -5.01 -14.14 -9.26
N TYR A 32 -5.93 -13.43 -8.59
CA TYR A 32 -7.36 -13.73 -8.72
C TYR A 32 -7.85 -13.51 -10.15
N LYS A 33 -7.35 -12.49 -10.85
CA LYS A 33 -7.70 -12.27 -12.25
C LYS A 33 -7.25 -13.43 -13.12
N ARG A 34 -6.02 -13.92 -12.93
CA ARG A 34 -5.50 -15.10 -13.66
C ARG A 34 -6.26 -16.38 -13.33
N LEU A 35 -6.83 -16.51 -12.14
CA LEU A 35 -7.66 -17.63 -11.71
C LEU A 35 -9.14 -17.50 -12.14
N GLY A 36 -9.49 -16.48 -12.93
CA GLY A 36 -10.82 -16.31 -13.50
C GLY A 36 -11.87 -15.75 -12.55
N VAL A 37 -11.45 -15.10 -11.45
CA VAL A 37 -12.37 -14.40 -10.54
C VAL A 37 -12.90 -13.14 -11.23
N SER A 38 -14.19 -12.82 -11.02
CA SER A 38 -14.86 -11.64 -11.59
C SER A 38 -14.21 -10.33 -11.11
N ASN A 39 -14.27 -9.27 -11.91
CA ASN A 39 -13.76 -7.96 -11.53
C ASN A 39 -14.52 -7.39 -10.31
N THR A 40 -15.83 -7.67 -10.21
CA THR A 40 -16.65 -7.33 -9.04
C THR A 40 -16.09 -7.97 -7.77
N ASP A 41 -15.86 -9.27 -7.75
CA ASP A 41 -15.37 -9.98 -6.58
C ASP A 41 -13.94 -9.57 -6.22
N ILE A 42 -13.06 -9.42 -7.22
CA ILE A 42 -11.69 -8.95 -7.02
C ILE A 42 -11.70 -7.57 -6.34
N ALA A 43 -12.43 -6.61 -6.90
CA ALA A 43 -12.47 -5.25 -6.38
C ALA A 43 -13.08 -5.22 -4.97
N LEU A 44 -14.18 -5.92 -4.74
CA LEU A 44 -14.87 -6.00 -3.47
C LEU A 44 -13.96 -6.60 -2.39
N PHE A 45 -13.51 -7.83 -2.58
CA PHE A 45 -12.79 -8.57 -1.54
C PHE A 45 -11.39 -8.02 -1.29
N THR A 46 -10.64 -7.63 -2.33
CA THR A 46 -9.30 -7.07 -2.12
C THR A 46 -9.33 -5.65 -1.56
N SER A 47 -10.41 -4.88 -1.76
CA SER A 47 -10.57 -3.58 -1.13
C SER A 47 -10.90 -3.71 0.37
N TRP A 48 -11.69 -4.71 0.77
CA TRP A 48 -11.93 -5.02 2.18
C TRP A 48 -10.63 -5.29 2.94
N LEU A 49 -9.59 -5.82 2.29
CA LEU A 49 -8.30 -6.08 2.92
C LEU A 49 -7.55 -4.81 3.36
N TYR A 50 -7.99 -3.61 2.97
CA TYR A 50 -7.50 -2.34 3.53
C TYR A 50 -7.96 -2.10 4.97
N PHE A 51 -9.04 -2.76 5.42
CA PHE A 51 -9.66 -2.52 6.72
C PHE A 51 -8.68 -2.58 7.91
N PRO A 52 -7.73 -3.53 8.02
CA PRO A 52 -6.75 -3.53 9.08
C PRO A 52 -5.94 -2.23 9.18
N TRP A 53 -5.55 -1.64 8.04
CA TRP A 53 -4.83 -0.34 8.05
C TRP A 53 -5.74 0.84 8.38
N VAL A 54 -7.05 0.77 8.05
CA VAL A 54 -8.03 1.78 8.44
C VAL A 54 -8.16 1.85 9.96
N ILE A 55 -8.30 0.69 10.61
CA ILE A 55 -8.53 0.61 12.06
C ILE A 55 -7.24 0.41 12.87
N LYS A 56 -6.06 0.38 12.23
CA LYS A 56 -4.73 0.25 12.87
C LYS A 56 -4.55 1.13 14.11
N PRO A 57 -4.98 2.41 14.14
CA PRO A 57 -4.87 3.24 15.34
C PRO A 57 -5.57 2.66 16.57
N ILE A 58 -6.63 1.86 16.39
CA ILE A 58 -7.45 1.33 17.48
C ILE A 58 -6.67 0.31 18.33
N TRP A 59 -5.85 -0.55 17.70
CA TRP A 59 -5.10 -1.57 18.45
C TRP A 59 -3.62 -1.26 18.63
N SER A 60 -3.12 -0.18 18.03
CA SER A 60 -1.72 0.24 18.21
C SER A 60 -1.29 0.29 19.70
N PRO A 61 -2.12 0.80 20.64
CA PRO A 61 -1.77 0.80 22.06
C PRO A 61 -1.56 -0.60 22.66
N PHE A 62 -2.29 -1.61 22.17
CA PHE A 62 -2.13 -2.99 22.68
C PHE A 62 -0.77 -3.60 22.31
N VAL A 63 -0.22 -3.20 21.14
CA VAL A 63 1.13 -3.62 20.72
C VAL A 63 2.20 -3.09 21.67
N ASP A 64 1.95 -1.93 22.32
CA ASP A 64 2.87 -1.34 23.30
C ASP A 64 2.79 -2.03 24.68
N LEU A 65 1.64 -2.62 24.99
CA LEU A 65 1.37 -3.18 26.33
C LEU A 65 1.73 -4.65 26.47
N ILE A 66 1.40 -5.46 25.44
CA ILE A 66 1.34 -6.92 25.63
C ILE A 66 2.73 -7.54 25.59
N LYS A 67 3.62 -7.10 24.71
CA LYS A 67 4.97 -7.64 24.51
C LYS A 67 5.91 -6.56 23.99
N THR A 68 7.20 -6.91 23.85
CA THR A 68 8.20 -6.04 23.22
C THR A 68 7.93 -5.85 21.73
N LYS A 69 8.32 -4.72 21.15
CA LYS A 69 8.25 -4.48 19.71
C LYS A 69 8.99 -5.55 18.93
N ARG A 70 10.17 -5.93 19.42
CA ARG A 70 10.98 -7.02 18.85
C ARG A 70 10.19 -8.34 18.76
N TRP A 71 9.44 -8.70 19.82
CA TRP A 71 8.61 -9.91 19.82
C TRP A 71 7.52 -9.85 18.76
N TRP A 72 6.83 -8.72 18.65
CA TRP A 72 5.79 -8.51 17.63
C TRP A 72 6.35 -8.63 16.21
N ILE A 73 7.54 -8.05 15.92
CA ILE A 73 8.16 -8.09 14.59
C ILE A 73 8.30 -9.54 14.10
N TYR A 74 9.07 -10.37 14.78
CA TYR A 74 9.31 -11.73 14.27
C TYR A 74 8.07 -12.63 14.37
N SER A 75 7.18 -12.43 15.35
CA SER A 75 5.94 -13.20 15.47
C SER A 75 4.98 -12.88 14.33
N MET A 76 4.81 -11.61 13.95
CA MET A 76 3.98 -11.25 12.81
C MET A 76 4.58 -11.74 11.49
N GLN A 77 5.88 -11.71 11.34
CA GLN A 77 6.55 -12.29 10.15
C GLN A 77 6.32 -13.80 10.04
N LEU A 78 6.32 -14.55 11.15
CA LEU A 78 5.97 -15.97 11.15
C LEU A 78 4.51 -16.19 10.74
N LEU A 79 3.58 -15.38 11.27
CA LEU A 79 2.16 -15.45 10.87
C LEU A 79 1.95 -15.11 9.40
N ILE A 80 2.65 -14.10 8.89
CA ILE A 80 2.62 -13.73 7.46
C ILE A 80 3.16 -14.89 6.61
N GLY A 81 4.31 -15.46 6.98
CA GLY A 81 4.88 -16.62 6.28
C GLY A 81 3.96 -17.84 6.32
N GLY A 82 3.32 -18.10 7.47
CA GLY A 82 2.30 -19.15 7.61
C GLY A 82 1.07 -18.88 6.74
N GLY A 83 0.61 -17.61 6.68
CA GLY A 83 -0.48 -17.20 5.80
C GLY A 83 -0.15 -17.40 4.31
N MET A 84 1.08 -17.05 3.91
CA MET A 84 1.57 -17.29 2.53
C MET A 84 1.64 -18.78 2.19
N ALA A 85 2.14 -19.61 3.12
CA ALA A 85 2.11 -21.07 2.95
C ALA A 85 0.67 -21.59 2.85
N GLY A 86 -0.24 -21.07 3.68
CA GLY A 86 -1.66 -21.42 3.63
C GLY A 86 -2.28 -21.09 2.27
N VAL A 87 -2.02 -19.91 1.71
CA VAL A 87 -2.45 -19.56 0.34
C VAL A 87 -1.89 -20.56 -0.66
N ALA A 88 -0.60 -20.87 -0.60
CA ALA A 88 0.04 -21.81 -1.52
C ALA A 88 -0.62 -23.21 -1.50
N PHE A 89 -0.98 -23.71 -0.33
CA PHE A 89 -1.61 -25.03 -0.18
C PHE A 89 -3.05 -25.08 -0.68
N VAL A 90 -3.83 -23.98 -0.53
CA VAL A 90 -5.26 -23.99 -0.85
C VAL A 90 -5.56 -23.56 -2.28
N LEU A 91 -4.62 -22.93 -2.98
CA LEU A 91 -4.79 -22.44 -4.34
C LEU A 91 -5.23 -23.51 -5.35
N PRO A 92 -4.74 -24.74 -5.33
CA PRO A 92 -5.20 -25.79 -6.28
C PRO A 92 -6.59 -26.36 -5.98
N GLY A 93 -7.20 -25.99 -4.84
CA GLY A 93 -8.50 -26.55 -4.41
C GLY A 93 -9.71 -25.81 -4.95
N ASP A 94 -10.87 -26.47 -4.95
CA ASP A 94 -12.13 -25.94 -5.51
C ASP A 94 -12.65 -24.68 -4.78
N PHE A 95 -12.34 -24.53 -3.49
CA PHE A 95 -12.78 -23.39 -2.67
C PHE A 95 -11.66 -22.37 -2.45
N PHE A 96 -10.70 -22.29 -3.40
CA PHE A 96 -9.51 -21.44 -3.26
C PHE A 96 -9.82 -20.00 -2.86
N LEU A 97 -10.84 -19.37 -3.43
CA LEU A 97 -11.19 -17.97 -3.17
C LEU A 97 -11.48 -17.73 -1.67
N ARG A 98 -12.30 -18.57 -1.06
CA ARG A 98 -12.68 -18.41 0.36
C ARG A 98 -11.50 -18.60 1.29
N PHE A 99 -10.71 -19.66 1.06
CA PHE A 99 -9.58 -19.97 1.93
C PHE A 99 -8.41 -18.99 1.73
N THR A 100 -8.10 -18.61 0.50
CA THR A 100 -7.04 -17.62 0.27
C THR A 100 -7.42 -16.26 0.85
N LEU A 101 -8.68 -15.83 0.77
CA LEU A 101 -9.16 -14.61 1.42
C LEU A 101 -8.99 -14.66 2.94
N ALA A 102 -9.28 -15.79 3.58
CA ALA A 102 -9.05 -15.94 5.02
C ALA A 102 -7.56 -15.78 5.39
N PHE A 103 -6.64 -16.35 4.59
CA PHE A 103 -5.21 -16.14 4.78
C PHE A 103 -4.76 -14.73 4.46
N PHE A 104 -5.34 -14.07 3.44
CA PHE A 104 -5.04 -12.65 3.16
C PHE A 104 -5.52 -11.74 4.30
N TRP A 105 -6.65 -12.03 4.93
CA TRP A 105 -7.08 -11.32 6.14
C TRP A 105 -6.09 -11.50 7.28
N LEU A 106 -5.65 -12.73 7.55
CA LEU A 106 -4.60 -13.00 8.53
C LEU A 106 -3.33 -12.21 8.23
N MET A 107 -2.89 -12.22 6.97
CA MET A 107 -1.69 -11.47 6.54
C MET A 107 -1.89 -9.96 6.65
N ALA A 108 -3.06 -9.42 6.31
CA ALA A 108 -3.36 -8.00 6.39
C ALA A 108 -3.31 -7.48 7.84
N PHE A 109 -3.93 -8.19 8.78
CA PHE A 109 -3.86 -7.86 10.21
C PHE A 109 -2.44 -8.02 10.76
N SER A 110 -1.75 -9.09 10.37
CA SER A 110 -0.36 -9.32 10.80
C SER A 110 0.59 -8.26 10.24
N SER A 111 0.41 -7.83 8.98
CA SER A 111 1.21 -6.78 8.35
C SER A 111 0.95 -5.42 9.02
N ALA A 112 -0.30 -5.03 9.23
CA ALA A 112 -0.63 -3.78 9.92
C ALA A 112 -0.08 -3.75 11.36
N THR A 113 -0.04 -4.89 12.05
CA THR A 113 0.56 -5.02 13.38
C THR A 113 2.08 -4.98 13.31
N HIS A 114 2.68 -5.62 12.30
CA HIS A 114 4.11 -5.56 12.03
C HIS A 114 4.60 -4.13 11.80
N ASP A 115 3.87 -3.33 11.00
CA ASP A 115 4.18 -1.92 10.75
C ASP A 115 4.25 -1.11 12.05
N ILE A 116 3.26 -1.29 12.96
CA ILE A 116 3.25 -0.62 14.27
C ILE A 116 4.51 -0.99 15.06
N ALA A 117 4.84 -2.27 15.07
CA ALA A 117 5.98 -2.77 15.81
C ALA A 117 7.33 -2.32 15.20
N ALA A 118 7.46 -2.38 13.87
CA ALA A 118 8.68 -2.00 13.15
C ALA A 118 8.98 -0.51 13.29
N ASP A 119 7.97 0.34 13.09
CA ASP A 119 8.10 1.79 13.27
C ASP A 119 8.43 2.17 14.73
N GLY A 120 7.75 1.54 15.70
CA GLY A 120 8.05 1.73 17.11
C GLY A 120 9.46 1.26 17.46
N PHE A 121 9.88 0.11 16.93
CA PHE A 121 11.23 -0.43 17.19
C PHE A 121 12.34 0.44 16.58
N TYR A 122 12.10 1.00 15.39
CA TYR A 122 13.03 1.96 14.76
C TYR A 122 13.31 3.16 15.67
N MET A 123 12.27 3.71 16.29
CA MET A 123 12.41 4.85 17.20
C MET A 123 13.11 4.47 18.51
N LEU A 124 12.89 3.25 19.02
CA LEU A 124 13.49 2.79 20.27
C LEU A 124 14.92 2.24 20.12
N GLY A 125 15.21 1.67 18.97
CA GLY A 125 16.49 1.00 18.69
C GLY A 125 17.59 1.91 18.16
N LEU A 126 17.30 3.16 17.81
CA LEU A 126 18.20 4.11 17.16
C LEU A 126 18.25 5.45 17.91
N THR A 127 19.42 6.11 17.87
CA THR A 127 19.54 7.51 18.27
C THR A 127 18.86 8.42 17.22
N GLU A 128 18.54 9.67 17.60
CA GLU A 128 17.93 10.63 16.66
C GLU A 128 18.78 10.86 15.41
N GLU A 129 20.10 10.93 15.56
CA GLU A 129 21.04 11.04 14.42
C GLU A 129 20.98 9.82 13.50
N GLN A 130 20.92 8.61 14.08
CA GLN A 130 20.77 7.38 13.31
C GLN A 130 19.40 7.30 12.62
N GLN A 131 18.32 7.72 13.30
CA GLN A 131 17.00 7.79 12.69
C GLN A 131 17.00 8.71 11.47
N ALA A 132 17.58 9.90 11.58
CA ALA A 132 17.70 10.84 10.47
C ALA A 132 18.52 10.26 9.31
N PHE A 133 19.61 9.55 9.59
CA PHE A 133 20.43 8.92 8.56
C PHE A 133 19.72 7.76 7.85
N PHE A 134 19.08 6.87 8.63
CA PHE A 134 18.50 5.64 8.09
C PHE A 134 17.10 5.83 7.48
N ILE A 135 16.46 7.01 7.59
CA ILE A 135 15.12 7.23 7.02
C ILE A 135 15.07 7.03 5.50
N GLY A 136 16.10 7.46 4.79
CA GLY A 136 16.22 7.23 3.35
C GLY A 136 16.42 5.75 3.00
N ILE A 137 17.23 5.05 3.78
CA ILE A 137 17.51 3.62 3.60
C ILE A 137 16.25 2.80 3.84
N ARG A 138 15.51 3.06 4.92
CA ARG A 138 14.24 2.39 5.19
C ARG A 138 13.25 2.56 4.01
N ASN A 139 13.09 3.77 3.53
CA ASN A 139 12.20 4.06 2.40
C ASN A 139 12.65 3.35 1.13
N THR A 140 13.96 3.27 0.88
CA THR A 140 14.51 2.54 -0.25
C THR A 140 14.17 1.05 -0.20
N PHE A 141 14.37 0.39 0.94
CA PHE A 141 14.10 -1.05 1.06
C PHE A 141 12.60 -1.38 1.07
N TYR A 142 11.76 -0.47 1.55
CA TYR A 142 10.32 -0.57 1.35
C TYR A 142 9.95 -0.56 -0.16
N ARG A 143 10.62 0.30 -0.95
CA ARG A 143 10.43 0.36 -2.41
C ARG A 143 10.99 -0.87 -3.13
N VAL A 144 12.12 -1.40 -2.66
CA VAL A 144 12.66 -2.68 -3.17
C VAL A 144 11.64 -3.81 -2.94
N ALA A 145 10.94 -3.83 -1.83
CA ALA A 145 9.85 -4.77 -1.59
C ALA A 145 8.70 -4.61 -2.60
N MET A 146 8.32 -3.37 -2.94
CA MET A 146 7.32 -3.11 -3.99
C MET A 146 7.78 -3.64 -5.34
N LEU A 147 9.02 -3.36 -5.74
CA LEU A 147 9.61 -3.86 -6.98
C LEU A 147 9.61 -5.40 -7.01
N THR A 148 9.97 -6.03 -5.90
CA THR A 148 9.96 -7.49 -5.76
C THR A 148 8.55 -8.05 -5.91
N GLY A 149 7.57 -7.49 -5.20
CA GLY A 149 6.19 -7.97 -5.21
C GLY A 149 5.48 -7.78 -6.54
N GLN A 150 5.47 -6.56 -7.06
CA GLN A 150 4.75 -6.21 -8.30
C GLN A 150 5.52 -6.60 -9.58
N GLY A 151 6.84 -6.68 -9.51
CA GLY A 151 7.70 -7.00 -10.63
C GLY A 151 8.15 -8.45 -10.62
N LEU A 152 9.19 -8.74 -9.83
CA LEU A 152 9.87 -10.05 -9.88
C LEU A 152 8.93 -11.23 -9.62
N LEU A 153 8.04 -11.14 -8.63
CA LEU A 153 7.14 -12.25 -8.31
C LEU A 153 6.02 -12.44 -9.34
N VAL A 154 5.53 -11.36 -9.93
CA VAL A 154 4.54 -11.45 -11.02
C VAL A 154 5.19 -12.00 -12.30
N MET A 155 6.42 -11.55 -12.63
CA MET A 155 7.19 -12.12 -13.76
C MET A 155 7.50 -13.60 -13.53
N LEU A 156 7.89 -13.98 -12.30
CA LEU A 156 8.10 -15.39 -11.93
C LEU A 156 6.81 -16.19 -12.09
N ALA A 157 5.66 -15.66 -11.66
CA ALA A 157 4.37 -16.30 -11.86
C ALA A 157 4.10 -16.53 -13.35
N GLY A 158 4.31 -15.51 -14.18
CA GLY A 158 4.14 -15.61 -15.64
C GLY A 158 5.02 -16.69 -16.27
N LEU A 159 6.32 -16.73 -15.92
CA LEU A 159 7.25 -17.77 -16.40
C LEU A 159 6.82 -19.18 -15.96
N LEU A 160 6.32 -19.32 -14.72
CA LEU A 160 5.82 -20.59 -14.21
C LEU A 160 4.48 -20.98 -14.85
N GLU A 161 3.60 -20.02 -15.17
CA GLU A 161 2.37 -20.27 -15.93
C GLU A 161 2.70 -20.84 -17.32
N GLU A 162 3.63 -20.21 -18.05
CA GLU A 162 4.06 -20.66 -19.38
C GLU A 162 4.73 -22.03 -19.34
N SER A 163 5.63 -22.26 -18.37
CA SER A 163 6.39 -23.51 -18.29
C SER A 163 5.58 -24.70 -17.78
N THR A 164 4.61 -24.48 -16.89
CA THR A 164 3.81 -25.55 -16.27
C THR A 164 2.47 -25.79 -16.96
N GLY A 165 1.95 -24.79 -17.69
CA GLY A 165 0.59 -24.79 -18.24
C GLY A 165 -0.52 -24.76 -17.18
N ARG A 166 -0.20 -24.56 -15.89
CA ARG A 166 -1.12 -24.67 -14.75
C ARG A 166 -1.06 -23.44 -13.87
N ILE A 167 -2.01 -22.50 -14.04
CA ILE A 167 -2.05 -21.21 -13.36
C ILE A 167 -2.01 -21.36 -11.82
N SER A 168 -2.92 -22.17 -11.26
CA SER A 168 -3.02 -22.35 -9.80
C SER A 168 -1.73 -22.92 -9.19
N PHE A 169 -1.07 -23.84 -9.89
CA PHE A 169 0.20 -24.44 -9.45
C PHE A 169 1.35 -23.41 -9.52
N ALA A 170 1.44 -22.62 -10.59
CA ALA A 170 2.43 -21.58 -10.74
C ALA A 170 2.37 -20.56 -9.59
N TRP A 171 1.17 -20.09 -9.27
CA TRP A 171 0.96 -19.17 -8.15
C TRP A 171 1.21 -19.83 -6.79
N SER A 172 0.89 -21.11 -6.61
CA SER A 172 1.27 -21.85 -5.40
C SER A 172 2.78 -21.84 -5.17
N LEU A 173 3.58 -22.07 -6.22
CA LEU A 173 5.05 -22.03 -6.12
C LEU A 173 5.54 -20.64 -5.71
N VAL A 174 4.99 -19.57 -6.29
CA VAL A 174 5.33 -18.19 -5.91
C VAL A 174 5.04 -17.94 -4.42
N PHE A 175 3.88 -18.39 -3.92
CA PHE A 175 3.54 -18.24 -2.50
C PHE A 175 4.39 -19.12 -1.58
N PHE A 176 4.87 -20.30 -2.02
CA PHE A 176 5.85 -21.07 -1.25
C PHE A 176 7.20 -20.37 -1.17
N VAL A 177 7.68 -19.73 -2.23
CA VAL A 177 8.90 -18.91 -2.21
C VAL A 177 8.74 -17.76 -1.20
N LEU A 178 7.60 -17.08 -1.24
CA LEU A 178 7.27 -16.01 -0.29
C LEU A 178 7.24 -16.51 1.15
N ALA A 179 6.59 -17.63 1.40
CA ALA A 179 6.51 -18.25 2.73
C ALA A 179 7.90 -18.58 3.28
N GLY A 180 8.74 -19.22 2.47
CA GLY A 180 10.12 -19.51 2.83
C GLY A 180 10.93 -18.25 3.14
N THR A 181 10.76 -17.21 2.34
CA THR A 181 11.40 -15.90 2.55
C THR A 181 10.99 -15.29 3.90
N PHE A 182 9.69 -15.30 4.22
CA PHE A 182 9.21 -14.72 5.48
C PHE A 182 9.60 -15.51 6.71
N ILE A 183 9.63 -16.84 6.62
CA ILE A 183 10.14 -17.69 7.71
C ILE A 183 11.64 -17.40 7.92
N ALA A 184 12.42 -17.29 6.85
CA ALA A 184 13.83 -16.94 6.94
C ALA A 184 14.05 -15.54 7.55
N LEU A 185 13.26 -14.53 7.13
CA LEU A 185 13.30 -13.18 7.70
C LEU A 185 12.91 -13.18 9.19
N ALA A 186 11.90 -13.92 9.58
CA ALA A 186 11.49 -14.05 10.98
C ALA A 186 12.60 -14.64 11.86
N LEU A 187 13.25 -15.71 11.38
CA LEU A 187 14.40 -16.31 12.06
C LEU A 187 15.58 -15.34 12.12
N TRP A 188 15.88 -14.66 11.01
CA TRP A 188 16.92 -13.63 10.96
C TRP A 188 16.65 -12.53 11.97
N HIS A 189 15.46 -11.93 11.98
CA HIS A 189 15.10 -10.84 12.87
C HIS A 189 15.04 -11.29 14.34
N LYS A 190 14.66 -12.52 14.61
CA LYS A 190 14.75 -13.09 15.96
C LYS A 190 16.17 -13.06 16.53
N TYR A 191 17.20 -13.21 15.68
CA TYR A 191 18.61 -13.19 16.10
C TYR A 191 19.25 -11.82 15.98
N ILE A 192 19.01 -11.09 14.88
CA ILE A 192 19.77 -9.89 14.55
C ILE A 192 19.23 -8.63 15.22
N LEU A 193 17.94 -8.51 15.50
CA LEU A 193 17.37 -7.34 16.13
C LEU A 193 18.00 -7.09 17.50
N PRO A 194 18.47 -5.85 17.81
CA PRO A 194 18.99 -5.49 19.11
C PRO A 194 17.92 -5.65 20.21
N ARG A 195 18.35 -5.61 21.48
CA ARG A 195 17.48 -5.64 22.65
C ARG A 195 17.65 -4.34 23.44
N PRO A 196 17.11 -3.22 22.97
CA PRO A 196 17.21 -1.97 23.70
C PRO A 196 16.43 -2.06 25.00
N ALA A 197 16.98 -1.48 26.08
CA ALA A 197 16.28 -1.43 27.37
C ALA A 197 14.96 -0.64 27.30
N SER A 198 14.86 0.27 26.34
CA SER A 198 13.65 1.06 26.03
C SER A 198 12.51 0.24 25.44
N ASP A 199 12.79 -0.97 24.89
CA ASP A 199 11.78 -1.92 24.39
C ASP A 199 11.27 -2.86 25.51
N ALA A 200 11.38 -2.46 26.78
CA ALA A 200 10.81 -3.20 27.89
C ALA A 200 9.29 -3.05 27.91
N GLN A 201 8.61 -4.12 28.33
CA GLN A 201 7.16 -4.09 28.53
C GLN A 201 6.82 -3.04 29.61
N ARG A 202 5.93 -2.11 29.29
CA ARG A 202 5.50 -1.05 30.23
C ARG A 202 4.57 -1.67 31.28
N THR A 203 5.05 -1.79 32.52
CA THR A 203 4.31 -2.45 33.61
C THR A 203 3.29 -1.56 34.32
N ASN A 204 3.37 -0.22 34.13
CA ASN A 204 2.59 0.75 34.90
C ASN A 204 1.47 1.45 34.11
N ILE A 205 1.13 1.02 32.91
CA ILE A 205 0.07 1.62 32.12
C ILE A 205 -1.18 0.73 32.23
N THR A 206 -2.27 1.29 32.73
CA THR A 206 -3.56 0.58 32.79
C THR A 206 -4.31 0.74 31.47
N LEU A 207 -5.16 -0.25 31.14
CA LEU A 207 -6.06 -0.16 29.98
C LEU A 207 -6.92 1.10 30.03
N HIS A 208 -7.36 1.52 31.23
CA HIS A 208 -8.12 2.74 31.42
C HIS A 208 -7.36 3.99 30.96
N THR A 209 -6.10 4.14 31.36
CA THR A 209 -5.25 5.29 30.97
C THR A 209 -5.11 5.37 29.45
N ILE A 210 -4.91 4.21 28.78
CA ILE A 210 -4.80 4.15 27.32
C ILE A 210 -6.10 4.54 26.64
N LEU A 211 -7.23 4.03 27.11
CA LEU A 211 -8.54 4.37 26.53
C LEU A 211 -8.87 5.85 26.69
N VAL A 212 -8.49 6.46 27.82
CA VAL A 212 -8.66 7.90 28.05
C VAL A 212 -7.75 8.73 27.11
N GLU A 213 -6.46 8.40 27.02
CA GLU A 213 -5.53 9.09 26.10
C GLU A 213 -5.97 8.91 24.63
N PHE A 214 -6.43 7.73 24.27
CA PHE A 214 -6.98 7.44 22.95
C PHE A 214 -8.22 8.30 22.66
N GLY A 215 -9.18 8.37 23.61
CA GLY A 215 -10.37 9.21 23.51
C GLY A 215 -10.02 10.69 23.33
N ASN A 216 -9.08 11.20 24.17
CA ASN A 216 -8.60 12.58 24.08
C ASN A 216 -7.95 12.90 22.73
N THR A 217 -7.20 11.96 22.19
CA THR A 217 -6.58 12.08 20.88
C THR A 217 -7.61 12.20 19.76
N PHE A 218 -8.65 11.36 19.77
CA PHE A 218 -9.73 11.45 18.80
C PHE A 218 -10.51 12.76 18.91
N VAL A 219 -10.92 13.14 20.12
CA VAL A 219 -11.61 14.42 20.35
C VAL A 219 -10.74 15.60 19.85
N SER A 220 -9.46 15.62 20.19
CA SER A 220 -8.52 16.63 19.75
C SER A 220 -8.38 16.67 18.23
N PHE A 221 -8.35 15.52 17.54
CA PHE A 221 -8.26 15.45 16.08
C PHE A 221 -9.50 16.07 15.41
N PHE A 222 -10.71 15.67 15.82
CA PHE A 222 -11.95 16.16 15.23
C PHE A 222 -12.30 17.61 15.63
N SER A 223 -11.68 18.13 16.70
CA SER A 223 -11.82 19.54 17.11
C SER A 223 -10.89 20.50 16.35
N LYS A 224 -10.02 20.01 15.45
CA LYS A 224 -9.10 20.86 14.69
C LYS A 224 -9.85 21.81 13.76
N LYS A 225 -9.37 23.06 13.70
CA LYS A 225 -9.89 24.07 12.73
C LYS A 225 -9.68 23.58 11.30
N GLY A 226 -10.73 23.54 10.52
CA GLY A 226 -10.71 23.07 9.14
C GLY A 226 -10.75 21.54 8.98
N ILE A 227 -11.26 20.83 9.98
CA ILE A 227 -11.40 19.37 9.97
C ILE A 227 -12.26 18.88 8.79
N ILE A 228 -13.38 19.54 8.48
CA ILE A 228 -14.28 19.12 7.40
C ILE A 228 -13.56 19.16 6.02
N PRO A 229 -12.99 20.29 5.58
CA PRO A 229 -12.20 20.30 4.34
C PRO A 229 -11.04 19.30 4.35
N ALA A 230 -10.37 19.11 5.49
CA ALA A 230 -9.28 18.15 5.61
C ALA A 230 -9.77 16.70 5.42
N LEU A 231 -10.88 16.31 6.04
CA LEU A 231 -11.48 14.98 5.86
C LEU A 231 -11.95 14.76 4.41
N LEU A 232 -12.61 15.75 3.83
CA LEU A 232 -13.03 15.69 2.43
C LEU A 232 -11.81 15.53 1.51
N PHE A 233 -10.72 16.26 1.76
CA PHE A 233 -9.48 16.12 1.02
C PHE A 233 -8.89 14.71 1.20
N MET A 234 -8.82 14.18 2.42
CA MET A 234 -8.31 12.85 2.71
C MET A 234 -9.08 11.76 1.96
N LEU A 235 -10.39 11.91 1.84
CA LEU A 235 -11.25 10.94 1.18
C LEU A 235 -11.29 11.10 -0.35
N THR A 236 -11.14 12.33 -0.87
CA THR A 236 -11.34 12.61 -2.30
C THR A 236 -10.04 12.68 -3.10
N TYR A 237 -8.88 12.90 -2.45
CA TYR A 237 -7.60 13.07 -3.14
C TYR A 237 -7.27 11.91 -4.09
N ARG A 238 -7.60 10.71 -3.68
CA ARG A 238 -7.33 9.48 -4.42
C ARG A 238 -8.60 8.79 -4.93
N LEU A 239 -9.73 9.51 -5.01
CA LEU A 239 -11.03 8.91 -5.32
C LEU A 239 -11.06 8.25 -6.72
N GLY A 240 -10.50 8.89 -7.73
CA GLY A 240 -10.34 8.30 -9.06
C GLY A 240 -9.31 7.18 -9.08
N GLU A 241 -8.13 7.43 -8.53
CA GLU A 241 -7.02 6.48 -8.49
C GLU A 241 -7.35 5.22 -7.67
N SER A 242 -8.13 5.33 -6.59
CA SER A 242 -8.54 4.17 -5.78
C SER A 242 -9.34 3.12 -6.56
N GLN A 243 -10.12 3.57 -7.55
CA GLN A 243 -10.87 2.71 -8.44
C GLN A 243 -9.99 2.20 -9.60
N LEU A 244 -9.15 3.09 -10.15
CA LEU A 244 -8.22 2.74 -11.22
C LEU A 244 -7.29 1.59 -10.81
N VAL A 245 -6.66 1.68 -9.64
CA VAL A 245 -5.67 0.68 -9.18
C VAL A 245 -6.26 -0.73 -9.05
N LYS A 246 -7.56 -0.86 -8.85
CA LYS A 246 -8.25 -2.16 -8.78
C LYS A 246 -8.49 -2.77 -10.15
N LEU A 247 -8.70 -1.95 -11.17
CA LEU A 247 -9.07 -2.39 -12.51
C LEU A 247 -7.93 -2.26 -13.54
N ALA A 248 -6.85 -1.60 -13.20
CA ALA A 248 -5.73 -1.41 -14.11
C ALA A 248 -5.07 -2.76 -14.52
N SER A 249 -4.71 -3.61 -13.57
CA SER A 249 -4.18 -4.94 -13.90
C SER A 249 -5.22 -5.87 -14.55
N PRO A 250 -6.48 -5.96 -14.09
CA PRO A 250 -7.54 -6.64 -14.83
C PRO A 250 -7.68 -6.16 -16.27
N PHE A 251 -7.68 -4.86 -16.54
CA PHE A 251 -7.76 -4.30 -17.88
C PHE A 251 -6.61 -4.74 -18.78
N LEU A 252 -5.39 -4.79 -18.25
CA LEU A 252 -4.23 -5.25 -19.02
C LEU A 252 -4.29 -6.75 -19.32
N LEU A 253 -4.86 -7.56 -18.42
CA LEU A 253 -4.90 -9.03 -18.52
C LEU A 253 -6.12 -9.54 -19.31
N ASP A 254 -7.25 -8.83 -19.24
CA ASP A 254 -8.47 -9.24 -19.90
C ASP A 254 -8.32 -9.30 -21.42
N GLY A 255 -9.03 -10.24 -22.03
CA GLY A 255 -9.05 -10.41 -23.49
C GLY A 255 -9.61 -9.20 -24.21
N ARG A 256 -9.23 -9.04 -25.48
CA ARG A 256 -9.69 -7.93 -26.33
C ARG A 256 -11.18 -7.96 -26.58
N GLU A 257 -11.78 -9.15 -26.57
CA GLU A 257 -13.23 -9.37 -26.74
C GLU A 257 -14.08 -8.75 -25.63
N VAL A 258 -13.50 -8.57 -24.44
CA VAL A 258 -14.16 -7.88 -23.30
C VAL A 258 -13.61 -6.47 -23.07
N GLY A 259 -12.82 -5.96 -24.01
CA GLY A 259 -12.26 -4.60 -23.97
C GLY A 259 -10.97 -4.46 -23.18
N GLY A 260 -10.29 -5.55 -22.84
CA GLY A 260 -8.95 -5.56 -22.22
C GLY A 260 -7.82 -5.61 -23.26
N LEU A 261 -6.57 -5.57 -22.81
CA LEU A 261 -5.40 -5.56 -23.71
C LEU A 261 -4.78 -6.92 -23.98
N ALA A 262 -5.23 -7.98 -23.31
CA ALA A 262 -4.76 -9.37 -23.44
C ALA A 262 -3.26 -9.55 -23.22
N LEU A 263 -2.65 -8.80 -22.31
CA LEU A 263 -1.25 -8.98 -21.94
C LEU A 263 -1.05 -10.26 -21.13
N SER A 264 0.12 -10.86 -21.25
CA SER A 264 0.57 -11.94 -20.38
C SER A 264 0.85 -11.45 -18.96
N THR A 265 0.81 -12.36 -17.99
CA THR A 265 1.16 -12.07 -16.59
C THR A 265 2.57 -11.49 -16.47
N GLY A 266 3.52 -12.00 -17.26
CA GLY A 266 4.90 -11.51 -17.29
C GLY A 266 5.00 -10.07 -17.78
N GLU A 267 4.27 -9.71 -18.85
CA GLU A 267 4.24 -8.34 -19.40
C GLU A 267 3.62 -7.35 -18.39
N VAL A 268 2.56 -7.74 -17.68
CA VAL A 268 1.96 -6.92 -16.62
C VAL A 268 2.96 -6.73 -15.47
N GLY A 269 3.67 -7.79 -15.07
CA GLY A 269 4.72 -7.72 -14.06
C GLY A 269 5.86 -6.79 -14.46
N PHE A 270 6.28 -6.80 -15.71
CA PHE A 270 7.29 -5.87 -16.23
C PHE A 270 6.78 -4.42 -16.26
N ALA A 271 5.58 -4.20 -16.80
CA ALA A 271 4.99 -2.87 -16.93
C ALA A 271 4.81 -2.19 -15.56
N TYR A 272 4.16 -2.86 -14.61
CA TYR A 272 3.93 -2.28 -13.29
C TYR A 272 5.13 -2.40 -12.36
N GLY A 273 5.76 -3.56 -12.31
CA GLY A 273 6.81 -3.84 -11.36
C GLY A 273 8.14 -3.19 -11.71
N THR A 274 8.49 -3.09 -12.98
CA THR A 274 9.77 -2.49 -13.39
C THR A 274 9.55 -1.05 -13.83
N VAL A 275 8.83 -0.84 -14.92
CA VAL A 275 8.62 0.49 -15.50
C VAL A 275 7.82 1.39 -14.54
N GLY A 276 6.74 0.85 -14.00
CA GLY A 276 5.85 1.58 -13.08
C GLY A 276 6.56 1.98 -11.78
N VAL A 277 7.25 1.06 -11.11
CA VAL A 277 7.94 1.37 -9.84
C VAL A 277 9.07 2.37 -10.04
N ILE A 278 9.85 2.27 -11.11
CA ILE A 278 10.92 3.26 -11.41
C ILE A 278 10.29 4.64 -11.64
N SER A 279 9.22 4.72 -12.42
CA SER A 279 8.51 5.97 -12.70
C SER A 279 7.89 6.59 -11.44
N LEU A 280 7.28 5.75 -10.60
CA LEU A 280 6.75 6.14 -9.28
C LEU A 280 7.83 6.76 -8.38
N LEU A 281 9.00 6.12 -8.33
CA LEU A 281 10.14 6.60 -7.55
C LEU A 281 10.63 7.95 -8.03
N LEU A 282 10.82 8.11 -9.36
CA LEU A 282 11.24 9.37 -9.97
C LEU A 282 10.20 10.47 -9.68
N GLY A 283 8.91 10.17 -9.84
CA GLY A 283 7.84 11.10 -9.49
C GLY A 283 7.89 11.54 -8.03
N GLY A 284 8.03 10.59 -7.10
CA GLY A 284 8.10 10.87 -5.67
C GLY A 284 9.32 11.71 -5.27
N VAL A 285 10.51 11.42 -5.82
CA VAL A 285 11.74 12.19 -5.57
C VAL A 285 11.59 13.62 -6.11
N LEU A 286 11.13 13.78 -7.34
CA LEU A 286 10.92 15.10 -7.93
C LEU A 286 9.81 15.88 -7.22
N GLY A 287 8.76 15.19 -6.75
CA GLY A 287 7.72 15.79 -5.92
C GLY A 287 8.25 16.32 -4.60
N GLY A 288 9.09 15.55 -3.91
CA GLY A 288 9.77 15.99 -2.69
C GLY A 288 10.66 17.21 -2.92
N LEU A 289 11.43 17.20 -4.00
CA LEU A 289 12.29 18.32 -4.39
C LEU A 289 11.46 19.59 -4.73
N ALA A 290 10.35 19.43 -5.42
CA ALA A 290 9.46 20.53 -5.75
C ALA A 290 8.88 21.20 -4.50
N ILE A 291 8.35 20.41 -3.56
CA ILE A 291 7.80 20.92 -2.29
C ILE A 291 8.90 21.57 -1.44
N SER A 292 10.12 20.99 -1.38
CA SER A 292 11.22 21.56 -0.59
C SER A 292 11.63 22.96 -1.05
N ARG A 293 11.54 23.24 -2.36
CA ARG A 293 11.89 24.53 -2.94
C ARG A 293 10.74 25.55 -2.96
N GLY A 294 9.52 25.10 -3.28
CA GLY A 294 8.38 25.99 -3.51
C GLY A 294 7.30 25.96 -2.44
N GLY A 295 7.39 25.02 -1.49
CA GLY A 295 6.39 24.80 -0.46
C GLY A 295 5.13 24.07 -0.95
N LEU A 296 4.42 23.42 -0.03
CA LEU A 296 3.24 22.62 -0.35
C LEU A 296 2.12 23.47 -0.98
N LYS A 297 1.89 24.68 -0.49
CA LYS A 297 0.79 25.55 -0.98
C LYS A 297 0.91 25.86 -2.46
N THR A 298 2.13 26.07 -2.96
CA THR A 298 2.42 26.36 -4.37
C THR A 298 2.22 25.11 -5.23
N TRP A 299 2.68 23.96 -4.74
CA TRP A 299 2.71 22.73 -5.53
C TRP A 299 1.46 21.86 -5.39
N LEU A 300 0.54 22.17 -4.48
CA LEU A 300 -0.64 21.34 -4.24
C LEU A 300 -1.52 21.19 -5.49
N TRP A 301 -1.81 22.30 -6.19
CA TRP A 301 -2.59 22.25 -7.42
C TRP A 301 -1.90 21.53 -8.58
N PRO A 302 -0.64 21.82 -8.92
CA PRO A 302 0.10 21.04 -9.92
C PRO A 302 0.18 19.55 -9.57
N MET A 303 0.36 19.21 -8.30
CA MET A 303 0.44 17.82 -7.87
C MET A 303 -0.92 17.09 -7.87
N ALA A 304 -2.01 17.81 -7.57
CA ALA A 304 -3.36 17.29 -7.73
C ALA A 304 -3.69 17.02 -9.21
N LEU A 305 -3.24 17.87 -10.13
CA LEU A 305 -3.34 17.62 -11.57
C LEU A 305 -2.47 16.43 -11.99
N ALA A 306 -1.26 16.31 -11.45
CA ALA A 306 -0.32 15.24 -11.79
C ALA A 306 -0.79 13.86 -11.34
N ILE A 307 -1.59 13.74 -10.26
CA ILE A 307 -2.17 12.45 -9.85
C ILE A 307 -3.47 12.13 -10.61
N SER A 308 -4.16 13.13 -11.14
CA SER A 308 -5.48 12.96 -11.75
C SER A 308 -5.42 12.84 -13.28
N LEU A 309 -4.70 13.74 -13.96
CA LEU A 309 -4.68 13.78 -15.43
C LEU A 309 -4.03 12.56 -16.09
N PRO A 310 -2.96 11.97 -15.55
CA PRO A 310 -2.37 10.78 -16.15
C PRO A 310 -3.31 9.57 -16.21
N ASN A 311 -4.38 9.51 -15.42
CA ASN A 311 -5.39 8.46 -15.54
C ASN A 311 -6.05 8.42 -16.94
N LEU A 312 -5.97 9.54 -17.71
CA LEU A 312 -6.41 9.59 -19.11
C LEU A 312 -5.67 8.59 -20.01
N VAL A 313 -4.47 8.13 -19.64
CA VAL A 313 -3.76 7.14 -20.46
C VAL A 313 -4.51 5.80 -20.52
N TYR A 314 -5.25 5.46 -19.45
CA TYR A 314 -6.10 4.25 -19.46
C TYR A 314 -7.32 4.42 -20.37
N LEU A 315 -7.91 5.62 -20.36
CA LEU A 315 -8.96 5.96 -21.29
C LEU A 315 -8.45 5.88 -22.74
N TYR A 316 -7.27 6.46 -23.01
CA TYR A 316 -6.59 6.36 -24.30
C TYR A 316 -6.39 4.87 -24.71
N MET A 317 -5.81 4.04 -23.82
CA MET A 317 -5.59 2.64 -24.12
C MET A 317 -6.89 1.85 -24.35
N ALA A 318 -7.96 2.15 -23.61
CA ALA A 318 -9.24 1.48 -23.77
C ALA A 318 -9.94 1.82 -25.10
N TYR A 319 -9.68 3.00 -25.68
CA TYR A 319 -10.24 3.37 -27.00
C TYR A 319 -9.35 2.95 -28.16
N THR A 320 -8.02 3.05 -28.01
CA THR A 320 -7.07 2.77 -29.10
C THR A 320 -6.64 1.30 -29.16
N MET A 321 -6.81 0.55 -28.06
CA MET A 321 -6.44 -0.86 -27.94
C MET A 321 -5.03 -1.15 -28.50
N PRO A 322 -3.95 -0.47 -28.01
CA PRO A 322 -2.63 -0.58 -28.59
C PRO A 322 -2.09 -2.02 -28.51
N GLU A 323 -1.44 -2.47 -29.59
CA GLU A 323 -0.77 -3.77 -29.65
C GLU A 323 0.69 -3.67 -29.17
N SER A 324 1.27 -2.48 -29.26
CA SER A 324 2.67 -2.26 -28.89
C SER A 324 2.83 -2.21 -27.38
N ILE A 325 3.58 -3.16 -26.84
CA ILE A 325 3.96 -3.17 -25.41
C ILE A 325 4.73 -1.90 -25.00
N VAL A 326 5.43 -1.25 -25.92
CA VAL A 326 6.14 0.01 -25.67
C VAL A 326 5.15 1.12 -25.35
N VAL A 327 4.04 1.20 -26.09
CA VAL A 327 2.96 2.18 -25.83
C VAL A 327 2.33 1.93 -24.48
N VAL A 328 2.02 0.67 -24.15
CA VAL A 328 1.45 0.30 -22.84
C VAL A 328 2.41 0.69 -21.71
N ASN A 329 3.68 0.34 -21.83
CA ASN A 329 4.70 0.69 -20.83
C ASN A 329 4.86 2.21 -20.68
N ALA A 330 4.80 2.97 -21.76
CA ALA A 330 4.85 4.45 -21.71
C ALA A 330 3.62 5.01 -20.97
N CYS A 331 2.42 4.48 -21.22
CA CYS A 331 1.21 4.87 -20.51
C CYS A 331 1.30 4.57 -19.00
N VAL A 332 1.74 3.37 -18.63
CA VAL A 332 1.96 3.00 -17.22
C VAL A 332 3.03 3.90 -16.59
N ALA A 333 4.11 4.21 -17.30
CA ALA A 333 5.16 5.10 -16.80
C ALA A 333 4.62 6.50 -16.49
N VAL A 334 3.82 7.07 -17.37
CA VAL A 334 3.21 8.41 -17.20
C VAL A 334 2.27 8.43 -16.00
N GLU A 335 1.41 7.43 -15.88
CA GLU A 335 0.46 7.33 -14.77
C GLU A 335 1.20 7.15 -13.44
N GLN A 336 2.13 6.21 -13.34
CA GLN A 336 2.87 5.93 -12.11
C GLN A 336 3.81 7.10 -11.72
N PHE A 337 4.38 7.81 -12.67
CA PHE A 337 5.12 9.04 -12.40
C PHE A 337 4.19 10.11 -11.79
N GLY A 338 3.05 10.34 -12.42
CA GLY A 338 2.05 11.30 -11.93
C GLY A 338 1.56 10.94 -10.54
N TYR A 339 1.30 9.67 -10.29
CA TYR A 339 0.95 9.16 -8.98
C TYR A 339 2.06 9.44 -7.95
N GLY A 340 3.31 9.08 -8.22
CA GLY A 340 4.42 9.33 -7.30
C GLY A 340 4.62 10.80 -6.98
N PHE A 341 4.54 11.67 -8.01
CA PHE A 341 4.69 13.11 -7.86
C PHE A 341 3.53 13.71 -7.05
N GLY A 342 2.29 13.37 -7.39
CA GLY A 342 1.10 13.90 -6.70
C GLY A 342 0.92 13.37 -5.30
N PHE A 343 1.22 12.10 -5.05
CA PHE A 343 1.11 11.49 -3.72
C PHE A 343 2.02 12.15 -2.67
N THR A 344 3.10 12.79 -3.11
CA THR A 344 3.99 13.54 -2.22
C THR A 344 3.27 14.74 -1.57
N ALA A 345 2.43 15.47 -2.31
CA ALA A 345 1.62 16.56 -1.75
C ALA A 345 0.60 16.04 -0.74
N TYR A 346 -0.01 14.90 -1.04
CA TYR A 346 -0.98 14.27 -0.15
C TYR A 346 -0.37 13.92 1.21
N THR A 347 0.72 13.17 1.21
CA THR A 347 1.42 12.76 2.44
C THR A 347 1.93 13.97 3.22
N MET A 348 2.47 14.98 2.53
CA MET A 348 2.93 16.21 3.18
C MET A 348 1.76 16.98 3.84
N TYR A 349 0.59 17.05 3.19
CA TYR A 349 -0.59 17.66 3.80
C TYR A 349 -1.03 16.91 5.05
N LEU A 350 -1.07 15.57 5.02
CA LEU A 350 -1.42 14.76 6.20
C LEU A 350 -0.48 15.04 7.37
N MET A 351 0.84 15.14 7.11
CA MET A 351 1.84 15.47 8.14
C MET A 351 1.62 16.86 8.74
N LEU A 352 1.35 17.87 7.91
CA LEU A 352 1.07 19.23 8.37
C LEU A 352 -0.24 19.33 9.14
N PHE A 353 -1.28 18.62 8.71
CA PHE A 353 -2.56 18.59 9.42
C PHE A 353 -2.43 17.87 10.77
N ALA A 354 -1.57 16.87 10.86
CA ALA A 354 -1.31 16.13 12.10
C ALA A 354 -0.56 16.94 13.17
N GLU A 355 0.10 18.06 12.81
CA GLU A 355 0.89 18.86 13.77
C GLU A 355 0.11 19.24 15.04
N GLY A 356 0.80 19.17 16.20
CA GLY A 356 0.27 19.48 17.52
C GLY A 356 0.77 18.48 18.57
N GLU A 357 0.17 18.50 19.74
CA GLU A 357 0.54 17.66 20.90
C GLU A 357 0.49 16.15 20.57
N TYR A 358 -0.54 15.70 19.83
CA TYR A 358 -0.73 14.30 19.46
C TYR A 358 -0.31 14.01 18.01
N LYS A 359 0.79 14.61 17.52
CA LYS A 359 1.22 14.57 16.11
C LYS A 359 1.23 13.16 15.52
N THR A 360 1.85 12.19 16.18
CA THR A 360 1.96 10.80 15.69
C THR A 360 0.60 10.12 15.57
N SER A 361 -0.21 10.27 16.60
CA SER A 361 -1.57 9.66 16.62
C SER A 361 -2.51 10.33 15.62
N HIS A 362 -2.44 11.67 15.48
CA HIS A 362 -3.19 12.41 14.46
C HIS A 362 -2.78 12.01 13.04
N TYR A 363 -1.49 11.77 12.81
CA TYR A 363 -1.00 11.26 11.54
C TYR A 363 -1.53 9.84 11.26
N ALA A 364 -1.53 8.97 12.26
CA ALA A 364 -2.10 7.63 12.16
C ALA A 364 -3.61 7.66 11.83
N ILE A 365 -4.38 8.56 12.46
CA ILE A 365 -5.80 8.76 12.12
C ILE A 365 -5.95 9.25 10.68
N SER A 366 -5.14 10.22 10.26
CA SER A 366 -5.16 10.75 8.89
C SER A 366 -4.86 9.67 7.84
N THR A 367 -3.88 8.80 8.10
CA THR A 367 -3.58 7.66 7.22
C THR A 367 -4.66 6.58 7.26
N GLY A 368 -5.40 6.45 8.36
CA GLY A 368 -6.62 5.63 8.44
C GLY A 368 -7.71 6.14 7.48
N PHE A 369 -7.96 7.46 7.44
CA PHE A 369 -8.87 8.07 6.46
C PHE A 369 -8.36 7.92 5.02
N MET A 370 -7.04 7.99 4.80
CA MET A 370 -6.45 7.67 3.50
C MET A 370 -6.78 6.24 3.06
N ALA A 371 -6.60 5.27 3.95
CA ALA A 371 -6.92 3.86 3.67
C ALA A 371 -8.43 3.66 3.43
N LEU A 372 -9.29 4.36 4.17
CA LEU A 372 -10.74 4.35 3.99
C LEU A 372 -11.13 4.91 2.61
N GLY A 373 -10.48 6.01 2.18
CA GLY A 373 -10.67 6.61 0.85
C GLY A 373 -10.22 5.71 -0.30
N MET A 374 -9.32 4.74 -0.04
CA MET A 374 -8.96 3.68 -1.01
C MET A 374 -9.95 2.52 -0.97
N MET A 375 -10.38 2.13 0.23
CA MET A 375 -11.22 0.96 0.45
C MET A 375 -12.61 1.13 -0.16
N LEU A 376 -13.35 2.18 0.26
CA LEU A 376 -14.76 2.32 -0.09
C LEU A 376 -15.01 2.47 -1.60
N PRO A 377 -14.33 3.38 -2.34
CA PRO A 377 -14.56 3.48 -3.78
C PRO A 377 -14.02 2.25 -4.54
N GLY A 378 -12.91 1.68 -4.07
CA GLY A 378 -12.33 0.47 -4.64
C GLY A 378 -13.29 -0.71 -4.62
N MET A 379 -14.11 -0.86 -3.55
CA MET A 379 -15.08 -1.96 -3.44
C MET A 379 -16.13 -1.95 -4.55
N ALA A 380 -16.57 -0.78 -4.99
CA ALA A 380 -17.59 -0.65 -6.03
C ALA A 380 -17.03 -0.71 -7.45
N SER A 381 -15.72 -0.52 -7.63
CA SER A 381 -15.09 -0.30 -8.94
C SER A 381 -15.29 -1.46 -9.92
N GLY A 382 -15.18 -2.70 -9.46
CA GLY A 382 -15.37 -3.88 -10.32
C GLY A 382 -16.80 -4.02 -10.81
N TRP A 383 -17.79 -3.84 -9.90
CA TRP A 383 -19.19 -3.87 -10.26
C TRP A 383 -19.53 -2.76 -11.27
N ILE A 384 -19.04 -1.53 -11.04
CA ILE A 384 -19.25 -0.43 -11.99
C ILE A 384 -18.67 -0.80 -13.36
N GLN A 385 -17.43 -1.31 -13.39
CA GLN A 385 -16.77 -1.68 -14.64
C GLN A 385 -17.53 -2.79 -15.40
N GLU A 386 -18.03 -3.81 -14.71
CA GLU A 386 -18.81 -4.89 -15.36
C GLU A 386 -20.14 -4.40 -15.95
N GLN A 387 -20.76 -3.34 -15.35
CA GLN A 387 -21.99 -2.76 -15.88
C GLN A 387 -21.77 -1.86 -17.12
N ILE A 388 -20.68 -1.08 -17.14
CA ILE A 388 -20.47 -0.04 -18.15
C ILE A 388 -19.30 -0.31 -19.11
N GLY A 389 -18.52 -1.37 -18.90
CA GLY A 389 -17.33 -1.71 -19.67
C GLY A 389 -16.13 -0.82 -19.36
N TYR A 390 -14.93 -1.21 -19.84
CA TYR A 390 -13.68 -0.51 -19.54
C TYR A 390 -13.65 0.94 -20.04
N GLN A 391 -14.14 1.21 -21.25
CA GLN A 391 -14.12 2.56 -21.83
C GLN A 391 -14.88 3.57 -20.96
N HIS A 392 -16.13 3.26 -20.60
CA HIS A 392 -16.94 4.14 -19.76
C HIS A 392 -16.46 4.15 -18.30
N PHE A 393 -15.88 3.04 -17.84
CA PHE A 393 -15.28 2.99 -16.50
C PHE A 393 -14.12 3.97 -16.36
N PHE A 394 -13.23 4.09 -17.34
CA PHE A 394 -12.15 5.08 -17.28
C PHE A 394 -12.65 6.52 -17.43
N ILE A 395 -13.76 6.77 -18.13
CA ILE A 395 -14.46 8.07 -18.07
C ILE A 395 -14.97 8.33 -16.64
N TRP A 396 -15.60 7.34 -16.02
CA TRP A 396 -16.05 7.42 -14.63
C TRP A 396 -14.92 7.73 -13.66
N VAL A 397 -13.77 7.09 -13.80
CA VAL A 397 -12.56 7.39 -13.02
C VAL A 397 -12.16 8.87 -13.14
N MET A 398 -12.20 9.43 -14.35
CA MET A 398 -11.91 10.86 -14.57
C MET A 398 -12.92 11.77 -13.89
N ILE A 399 -14.21 11.44 -13.94
CA ILE A 399 -15.27 12.16 -13.23
C ILE A 399 -15.01 12.13 -11.71
N CYS A 400 -14.60 10.99 -11.18
CA CYS A 400 -14.25 10.83 -9.77
C CYS A 400 -13.02 11.65 -9.33
N CYS A 401 -12.22 12.20 -10.24
CA CYS A 401 -11.15 13.13 -9.89
C CYS A 401 -11.67 14.56 -9.60
N ILE A 402 -12.86 14.93 -10.09
CA ILE A 402 -13.41 16.31 -9.96
C ILE A 402 -13.61 16.75 -8.51
N PRO A 403 -14.17 15.93 -7.57
CA PRO A 403 -14.40 16.33 -6.19
C PRO A 403 -13.15 16.87 -5.49
N LEU A 404 -11.97 16.33 -5.81
CA LEU A 404 -10.71 16.84 -5.28
C LEU A 404 -10.55 18.33 -5.55
N PHE A 405 -10.75 18.77 -6.81
CA PHE A 405 -10.56 20.17 -7.23
C PHE A 405 -11.58 21.11 -6.60
N ILE A 406 -12.77 20.61 -6.25
CA ILE A 406 -13.79 21.38 -5.51
C ILE A 406 -13.33 21.59 -4.06
N VAL A 407 -12.64 20.63 -3.45
CA VAL A 407 -12.19 20.70 -2.05
C VAL A 407 -10.94 21.54 -1.87
N LEU A 408 -10.01 21.53 -2.84
CA LEU A 408 -8.71 22.21 -2.73
C LEU A 408 -8.77 23.68 -2.27
N PRO A 409 -9.69 24.55 -2.76
CA PRO A 409 -9.75 25.96 -2.36
C PRO A 409 -10.09 26.16 -0.87
N PHE A 410 -10.73 25.18 -0.23
CA PHE A 410 -11.18 25.28 1.16
C PHE A 410 -10.12 24.81 2.16
N LEU A 411 -9.00 24.27 1.68
CA LEU A 411 -7.91 23.82 2.55
C LEU A 411 -7.24 24.99 3.26
N ARG A 412 -7.05 24.82 4.54
CA ARG A 412 -6.38 25.83 5.37
C ARG A 412 -4.92 25.45 5.56
N PHE A 413 -4.04 26.40 5.26
CA PHE A 413 -2.62 26.32 5.58
C PHE A 413 -2.34 27.32 6.71
N LYS A 414 -1.57 26.90 7.73
CA LYS A 414 -1.09 27.86 8.73
C LYS A 414 -0.32 28.96 7.99
N LYS A 415 -0.68 30.22 8.20
CA LYS A 415 0.21 31.31 7.82
C LYS A 415 1.51 31.13 8.60
N LYS A 416 2.64 31.08 7.88
CA LYS A 416 3.96 31.20 8.50
C LYS A 416 4.07 32.55 9.19
#